data_089294765c01b41cf015f8296a0ff36c
#
_entry.id   089294765c01b41cf015f8296a0ff36c
#
_cell.length_a   1.000
_cell.length_b   1.000
_cell.length_c   1.000
_cell.angle_alpha   90.00
_cell.angle_beta   90.00
_cell.angle_gamma   90.00
#
_symmetry.space_group_name_H-M   'P 1'
#
loop_
_entity.id
_entity.type
_entity.pdbx_description
1 polymer ?
#
loop_
_entity_poly.entity_id
_entity_poly.type
_entity_poly.pdbx_seq_one_letter_code
_entity_poly.pdbx_strand_id
1 'polypeptide(L)'
;MAENDIQFYTINATQIAQEIGLGNRTNMIIQSAFFKLANVIPIDDAVEYLNKAIEKTYGKKGDAVVDMNQAAVQKGITELVKIEIPEAWKNAVDDNKAKSGLAIPYTEDEKPDFIKNVADVMTRQQGDKLPVSTFAGREDGTFPHGTAAYEKRGIATTVPKWIPENCIQCSQCAFVCPHAVIRPTLLDEGEKAAAPENFVTLKAVGKGLEDLDYRIQISTLDCTGCGNCADICPGKKGNKALVMTPIAEEAEREVPNWKYAIDKVTIKDNLMDKVTV
;
A
#
# COMPACT_ATOMS: atom_id res chain seq x y z
N MET A 1 -24.93 5.46 7.62
CA MET A 1 -24.89 6.94 7.52
C MET A 1 -26.28 7.49 7.32
N ALA A 2 -26.96 7.15 6.23
CA ALA A 2 -28.28 7.71 5.89
C ALA A 2 -29.38 7.39 6.91
N GLU A 3 -29.37 6.21 7.55
CA GLU A 3 -30.36 5.83 8.58
C GLU A 3 -30.22 6.60 9.90
N ASN A 4 -28.99 6.99 10.25
CA ASN A 4 -28.67 7.58 11.56
C ASN A 4 -28.32 9.07 11.46
N ASP A 5 -28.63 9.71 10.34
CA ASP A 5 -28.35 11.13 10.06
C ASP A 5 -26.88 11.52 10.38
N ILE A 6 -25.93 10.66 10.01
CA ILE A 6 -24.52 10.89 10.26
C ILE A 6 -24.00 11.94 9.28
N GLN A 7 -23.45 13.01 9.82
CA GLN A 7 -22.78 14.03 9.01
C GLN A 7 -21.38 13.54 8.59
N PHE A 8 -21.10 13.65 7.31
CA PHE A 8 -19.81 13.23 6.74
C PHE A 8 -19.08 14.42 6.10
N TYR A 9 -17.85 14.62 6.52
CA TYR A 9 -16.98 15.67 6.01
C TYR A 9 -15.67 15.09 5.52
N THR A 10 -15.10 15.71 4.50
CA THR A 10 -13.76 15.40 3.96
C THR A 10 -12.90 16.65 3.91
N ILE A 11 -11.57 16.44 3.94
CA ILE A 11 -10.59 17.49 3.72
C ILE A 11 -9.34 16.87 3.08
N ASN A 12 -8.79 17.51 2.03
CA ASN A 12 -7.53 17.06 1.43
C ASN A 12 -6.34 17.70 2.15
N ALA A 13 -6.11 17.25 3.38
CA ALA A 13 -5.09 17.81 4.25
C ALA A 13 -3.67 17.68 3.67
N THR A 14 -3.39 16.64 2.90
CA THR A 14 -2.08 16.44 2.25
C THR A 14 -1.81 17.48 1.19
N GLN A 15 -2.78 17.74 0.31
CA GLN A 15 -2.63 18.78 -0.69
C GLN A 15 -2.46 20.16 -0.06
N ILE A 16 -3.31 20.50 0.93
CA ILE A 16 -3.21 21.74 1.67
C ILE A 16 -1.83 21.92 2.30
N ALA A 17 -1.30 20.88 2.96
CA ALA A 17 0.01 20.92 3.59
C ALA A 17 1.15 21.17 2.56
N GLN A 18 1.05 20.57 1.39
CA GLN A 18 2.00 20.78 0.29
C GLN A 18 1.94 22.23 -0.24
N GLU A 19 0.74 22.75 -0.48
CA GLU A 19 0.52 24.12 -0.99
C GLU A 19 1.07 25.20 -0.06
N ILE A 20 0.96 25.01 1.26
CA ILE A 20 1.47 25.96 2.26
C ILE A 20 2.92 25.71 2.70
N GLY A 21 3.61 24.72 2.07
CA GLY A 21 5.03 24.46 2.34
C GLY A 21 5.32 23.55 3.54
N LEU A 22 4.31 22.91 4.13
CA LEU A 22 4.47 21.96 5.24
C LEU A 22 4.81 20.53 4.80
N GLY A 23 4.87 20.26 3.49
CA GLY A 23 5.11 18.94 2.94
C GLY A 23 4.00 17.95 3.34
N ASN A 24 4.33 16.88 4.08
CA ASN A 24 3.36 15.88 4.52
C ASN A 24 2.84 16.11 5.95
N ARG A 25 3.06 17.30 6.55
CA ARG A 25 2.66 17.59 7.93
C ARG A 25 1.23 18.10 7.99
N THR A 26 0.29 17.23 8.24
CA THR A 26 -1.16 17.52 8.21
C THR A 26 -1.78 17.74 9.58
N ASN A 27 -1.02 17.57 10.67
CA ASN A 27 -1.54 17.55 12.03
C ASN A 27 -2.30 18.84 12.43
N MET A 28 -1.79 20.04 12.11
CA MET A 28 -2.48 21.29 12.45
C MET A 28 -3.80 21.45 11.68
N ILE A 29 -3.82 21.03 10.41
CA ILE A 29 -5.02 21.02 9.56
C ILE A 29 -6.10 20.12 10.16
N ILE A 30 -5.73 18.90 10.53
CA ILE A 30 -6.69 17.92 11.07
C ILE A 30 -7.18 18.32 12.47
N GLN A 31 -6.30 18.86 13.32
CA GLN A 31 -6.71 19.33 14.65
C GLN A 31 -7.72 20.48 14.57
N SER A 32 -7.48 21.46 13.72
CA SER A 32 -8.41 22.58 13.56
C SER A 32 -9.73 22.14 12.94
N ALA A 33 -9.71 21.23 11.97
CA ALA A 33 -10.89 20.58 11.41
C ALA A 33 -11.71 19.85 12.48
N PHE A 34 -11.02 19.11 13.38
CA PHE A 34 -11.67 18.43 14.51
C PHE A 34 -12.37 19.42 15.42
N PHE A 35 -11.69 20.49 15.90
CA PHE A 35 -12.31 21.47 16.78
C PHE A 35 -13.50 22.17 16.13
N LYS A 36 -13.42 22.45 14.82
CA LYS A 36 -14.54 23.03 14.06
C LYS A 36 -15.77 22.12 14.03
N LEU A 37 -15.58 20.81 13.84
CA LEU A 37 -16.69 19.87 13.72
C LEU A 37 -17.21 19.37 15.06
N ALA A 38 -16.30 19.08 16.00
CA ALA A 38 -16.66 18.52 17.30
C ALA A 38 -17.27 19.57 18.26
N ASN A 39 -16.98 20.86 18.05
CA ASN A 39 -17.49 21.99 18.83
C ASN A 39 -17.38 21.78 20.35
N VAL A 40 -16.28 21.17 20.80
CA VAL A 40 -16.03 20.90 22.23
C VAL A 40 -15.65 22.16 23.03
N ILE A 41 -15.11 23.15 22.32
CA ILE A 41 -14.87 24.53 22.80
C ILE A 41 -15.23 25.50 21.66
N PRO A 42 -15.50 26.80 21.94
CA PRO A 42 -15.70 27.79 20.89
C PRO A 42 -14.53 27.79 19.90
N ILE A 43 -14.82 27.87 18.60
CA ILE A 43 -13.78 27.74 17.57
C ILE A 43 -12.72 28.84 17.66
N ASP A 44 -13.11 30.05 18.05
CA ASP A 44 -12.19 31.18 18.20
C ASP A 44 -11.18 30.92 19.34
N ASP A 45 -11.64 30.35 20.46
CA ASP A 45 -10.78 29.93 21.57
C ASP A 45 -9.83 28.81 21.14
N ALA A 46 -10.33 27.82 20.36
CA ALA A 46 -9.52 26.74 19.83
C ALA A 46 -8.40 27.27 18.93
N VAL A 47 -8.72 28.21 18.04
CA VAL A 47 -7.72 28.86 17.15
C VAL A 47 -6.67 29.62 17.98
N GLU A 48 -7.10 30.36 18.99
CA GLU A 48 -6.16 31.09 19.88
C GLU A 48 -5.21 30.11 20.58
N TYR A 49 -5.73 29.02 21.16
CA TYR A 49 -4.90 28.02 21.84
C TYR A 49 -3.95 27.29 20.87
N LEU A 50 -4.41 26.94 19.67
CA LEU A 50 -3.56 26.33 18.64
C LEU A 50 -2.43 27.29 18.23
N ASN A 51 -2.73 28.56 17.99
CA ASN A 51 -1.72 29.55 17.62
C ASN A 51 -0.68 29.77 18.74
N LYS A 52 -1.10 29.87 20.00
CA LYS A 52 -0.18 29.94 21.15
C LYS A 52 0.72 28.69 21.24
N ALA A 53 0.16 27.51 21.00
CA ALA A 53 0.91 26.27 21.01
C ALA A 53 1.93 26.21 19.85
N ILE A 54 1.56 26.71 18.67
CA ILE A 54 2.43 26.83 17.48
C ILE A 54 3.61 27.77 17.79
N GLU A 55 3.34 28.95 18.29
CA GLU A 55 4.39 29.94 18.70
C GLU A 55 5.36 29.33 19.71
N LYS A 56 4.83 28.69 20.76
CA LYS A 56 5.65 28.03 21.79
C LYS A 56 6.51 26.90 21.20
N THR A 57 6.00 26.15 20.27
CA THR A 57 6.66 24.95 19.74
C THR A 57 7.63 25.29 18.61
N TYR A 58 7.23 26.21 17.74
CA TYR A 58 7.95 26.48 16.49
C TYR A 58 8.62 27.85 16.45
N GLY A 59 8.38 28.75 17.39
CA GLY A 59 8.96 30.09 17.39
C GLY A 59 10.48 30.13 17.26
N LYS A 60 11.18 29.15 17.88
CA LYS A 60 12.65 29.00 17.71
C LYS A 60 13.11 28.59 16.33
N LYS A 61 12.19 28.13 15.46
CA LYS A 61 12.49 27.71 14.08
C LYS A 61 12.31 28.84 13.06
N GLY A 62 11.89 30.00 13.51
CA GLY A 62 11.67 31.23 12.73
C GLY A 62 10.20 31.44 12.34
N ASP A 63 9.88 32.71 12.09
CA ASP A 63 8.51 33.20 11.84
C ASP A 63 7.84 32.51 10.67
N ALA A 64 8.57 32.22 9.60
CA ALA A 64 8.03 31.51 8.42
C ALA A 64 7.43 30.13 8.78
N VAL A 65 8.03 29.42 9.75
CA VAL A 65 7.48 28.12 10.20
C VAL A 65 6.23 28.30 11.04
N VAL A 66 6.19 29.35 11.84
CA VAL A 66 5.01 29.73 12.64
C VAL A 66 3.86 30.09 11.70
N ASP A 67 4.09 30.96 10.73
CA ASP A 67 3.10 31.43 9.76
C ASP A 67 2.49 30.26 8.95
N MET A 68 3.34 29.33 8.47
CA MET A 68 2.86 28.12 7.76
C MET A 68 1.93 27.28 8.64
N ASN A 69 2.25 27.11 9.92
CA ASN A 69 1.41 26.31 10.81
C ASN A 69 0.12 27.05 11.21
N GLN A 70 0.15 28.35 11.36
CA GLN A 70 -1.06 29.19 11.58
C GLN A 70 -1.95 29.18 10.32
N ALA A 71 -1.38 29.27 9.13
CA ALA A 71 -2.12 29.09 7.88
C ALA A 71 -2.77 27.71 7.79
N ALA A 72 -2.09 26.64 8.27
CA ALA A 72 -2.65 25.29 8.33
C ALA A 72 -3.89 25.23 9.24
N VAL A 73 -3.89 25.91 10.38
CA VAL A 73 -5.06 26.00 11.26
C VAL A 73 -6.25 26.66 10.55
N GLN A 74 -6.02 27.76 9.85
CA GLN A 74 -7.07 28.44 9.10
C GLN A 74 -7.64 27.58 7.97
N LYS A 75 -6.75 26.95 7.18
CA LYS A 75 -7.15 26.04 6.09
C LYS A 75 -7.93 24.83 6.59
N GLY A 76 -7.58 24.25 7.73
CA GLY A 76 -8.32 23.15 8.32
C GLY A 76 -9.78 23.52 8.69
N ILE A 77 -10.05 24.80 8.97
CA ILE A 77 -11.40 25.29 9.26
C ILE A 77 -12.18 25.61 7.97
N THR A 78 -11.51 26.19 6.96
CA THR A 78 -12.18 26.74 5.77
C THR A 78 -12.32 25.74 4.62
N GLU A 79 -11.46 24.74 4.54
CA GLU A 79 -11.42 23.78 3.42
C GLU A 79 -12.17 22.45 3.72
N LEU A 80 -12.97 22.42 4.79
CA LEU A 80 -13.86 21.31 5.07
C LEU A 80 -14.98 21.24 4.04
N VAL A 81 -15.15 20.06 3.43
CA VAL A 81 -16.22 19.79 2.48
C VAL A 81 -17.23 18.84 3.12
N LYS A 82 -18.47 19.32 3.30
CA LYS A 82 -19.57 18.47 3.72
C LYS A 82 -20.02 17.62 2.53
N ILE A 83 -20.12 16.33 2.76
CA ILE A 83 -20.64 15.38 1.76
C ILE A 83 -22.13 15.18 2.02
N GLU A 84 -22.94 15.52 1.04
CA GLU A 84 -24.37 15.24 1.10
C GLU A 84 -24.62 13.73 0.95
N ILE A 85 -25.30 13.16 1.93
CA ILE A 85 -25.62 11.73 1.96
C ILE A 85 -26.84 11.47 1.07
N PRO A 86 -26.72 10.72 -0.04
CA PRO A 86 -27.86 10.45 -0.91
C PRO A 86 -28.92 9.60 -0.19
N GLU A 87 -30.18 9.92 -0.37
CA GLU A 87 -31.30 9.13 0.14
C GLU A 87 -31.26 7.66 -0.29
N ALA A 88 -30.74 7.40 -1.49
CA ALA A 88 -30.56 6.04 -2.01
C ALA A 88 -29.69 5.15 -1.12
N TRP A 89 -28.81 5.73 -0.28
CA TRP A 89 -27.97 4.97 0.64
C TRP A 89 -28.74 4.33 1.80
N LYS A 90 -29.99 4.74 2.07
CA LYS A 90 -30.86 4.05 3.02
C LYS A 90 -31.18 2.61 2.60
N ASN A 91 -31.19 2.38 1.30
CA ASN A 91 -31.50 1.07 0.71
C ASN A 91 -30.26 0.37 0.14
N ALA A 92 -29.06 0.87 0.46
CA ALA A 92 -27.82 0.27 -0.03
C ALA A 92 -27.60 -1.11 0.58
N VAL A 93 -27.37 -2.10 -0.28
CA VAL A 93 -27.03 -3.46 0.13
C VAL A 93 -25.54 -3.66 -0.15
N ASP A 94 -24.84 -4.27 0.80
CA ASP A 94 -23.44 -4.68 0.59
C ASP A 94 -23.44 -5.82 -0.45
N ASP A 95 -23.00 -5.53 -1.65
CA ASP A 95 -22.88 -6.51 -2.73
C ASP A 95 -21.57 -7.31 -2.66
N ASN A 96 -20.76 -7.09 -1.63
CA ASN A 96 -19.44 -7.68 -1.41
C ASN A 96 -18.46 -7.54 -2.60
N LYS A 97 -18.78 -6.65 -3.56
CA LYS A 97 -17.90 -6.37 -4.68
C LYS A 97 -16.90 -5.28 -4.34
N ALA A 98 -15.66 -5.56 -4.67
CA ALA A 98 -14.53 -4.62 -4.74
C ALA A 98 -14.38 -3.62 -3.60
N LYS A 99 -13.90 -4.10 -2.48
CA LYS A 99 -13.57 -3.24 -1.32
C LYS A 99 -12.45 -2.23 -1.57
N SER A 100 -11.60 -2.45 -2.57
CA SER A 100 -10.46 -1.56 -2.89
C SER A 100 -10.41 -1.10 -4.36
N GLY A 101 -11.29 -1.60 -5.22
CA GLY A 101 -11.19 -1.40 -6.68
C GLY A 101 -10.01 -2.17 -7.31
N LEU A 102 -9.21 -2.88 -6.53
CA LEU A 102 -8.08 -3.67 -6.99
C LEU A 102 -8.46 -5.15 -7.05
N ALA A 103 -8.03 -5.84 -8.11
CA ALA A 103 -8.22 -7.28 -8.24
C ALA A 103 -7.52 -8.02 -7.10
N ILE A 104 -8.23 -8.92 -6.41
CA ILE A 104 -7.66 -9.81 -5.40
C ILE A 104 -7.33 -11.15 -6.07
N PRO A 105 -6.14 -11.74 -5.84
CA PRO A 105 -5.67 -12.89 -6.61
C PRO A 105 -6.30 -14.23 -6.22
N TYR A 106 -7.30 -14.25 -5.33
CA TYR A 106 -8.00 -15.45 -4.86
C TYR A 106 -9.47 -15.14 -4.54
N THR A 107 -10.31 -16.17 -4.63
CA THR A 107 -11.72 -16.13 -4.25
C THR A 107 -11.89 -16.47 -2.77
N GLU A 108 -13.07 -16.21 -2.19
CA GLU A 108 -13.38 -16.62 -0.82
C GLU A 108 -13.26 -18.14 -0.62
N ASP A 109 -13.60 -18.95 -1.64
CA ASP A 109 -13.53 -20.41 -1.55
C ASP A 109 -12.08 -20.92 -1.53
N GLU A 110 -11.14 -20.20 -2.11
CA GLU A 110 -9.71 -20.55 -2.10
C GLU A 110 -9.02 -20.26 -0.78
N LYS A 111 -9.64 -19.49 0.12
CA LYS A 111 -9.07 -19.18 1.43
C LYS A 111 -9.14 -20.39 2.36
N PRO A 112 -8.06 -20.73 3.10
CA PRO A 112 -8.10 -21.72 4.18
C PRO A 112 -9.09 -21.36 5.29
N ASP A 113 -9.63 -22.35 5.96
CA ASP A 113 -10.61 -22.16 7.05
C ASP A 113 -10.11 -21.23 8.15
N PHE A 114 -8.84 -21.32 8.52
CA PHE A 114 -8.25 -20.43 9.52
C PHE A 114 -8.31 -18.96 9.07
N ILE A 115 -8.09 -18.69 7.80
CA ILE A 115 -8.20 -17.32 7.27
C ILE A 115 -9.65 -16.83 7.36
N LYS A 116 -10.60 -17.60 6.86
CA LYS A 116 -12.03 -17.23 6.86
C LYS A 116 -12.58 -17.02 8.26
N ASN A 117 -12.31 -17.98 9.14
CA ASN A 117 -12.98 -18.10 10.43
C ASN A 117 -12.26 -17.40 11.57
N VAL A 118 -10.98 -17.07 11.41
CA VAL A 118 -10.17 -16.43 12.46
C VAL A 118 -9.53 -15.13 11.95
N ALA A 119 -8.63 -15.21 10.99
CA ALA A 119 -7.85 -14.04 10.59
C ALA A 119 -8.74 -12.92 10.01
N ASP A 120 -9.66 -13.23 9.12
CA ASP A 120 -10.58 -12.25 8.53
C ASP A 120 -11.54 -11.66 9.58
N VAL A 121 -11.97 -12.44 10.57
CA VAL A 121 -12.79 -11.94 11.68
C VAL A 121 -12.02 -10.94 12.52
N MET A 122 -10.77 -11.26 12.86
CA MET A 122 -9.89 -10.37 13.62
C MET A 122 -9.55 -9.10 12.82
N THR A 123 -9.28 -9.23 11.53
CA THR A 123 -8.99 -8.10 10.63
C THR A 123 -10.18 -7.13 10.52
N ARG A 124 -11.41 -7.64 10.61
CA ARG A 124 -12.63 -6.81 10.68
C ARG A 124 -12.88 -6.20 12.06
N GLN A 125 -11.94 -6.34 13.00
CA GLN A 125 -12.08 -5.88 14.38
C GLN A 125 -13.25 -6.57 15.14
N GLN A 126 -13.53 -7.80 14.80
CA GLN A 126 -14.61 -8.61 15.41
C GLN A 126 -14.06 -9.79 16.23
N GLY A 127 -12.80 -9.70 16.66
CA GLY A 127 -12.13 -10.75 17.46
C GLY A 127 -12.90 -11.16 18.71
N ASP A 128 -13.60 -10.22 19.34
CA ASP A 128 -14.44 -10.48 20.54
C ASP A 128 -15.58 -11.47 20.28
N LYS A 129 -15.95 -11.70 19.01
CA LYS A 129 -16.95 -12.71 18.63
C LYS A 129 -16.39 -14.13 18.60
N LEU A 130 -15.07 -14.28 18.64
CA LEU A 130 -14.40 -15.58 18.62
C LEU A 130 -14.37 -16.15 20.03
N PRO A 131 -14.86 -17.38 20.25
CA PRO A 131 -14.72 -18.04 21.53
C PRO A 131 -13.24 -18.37 21.81
N VAL A 132 -12.86 -18.43 23.09
CA VAL A 132 -11.49 -18.78 23.51
C VAL A 132 -11.03 -20.11 22.91
N SER A 133 -11.96 -21.07 22.77
CA SER A 133 -11.68 -22.37 22.14
C SER A 133 -11.22 -22.30 20.68
N THR A 134 -11.41 -21.19 20.00
CA THR A 134 -10.87 -20.95 18.62
C THR A 134 -9.36 -21.12 18.58
N PHE A 135 -8.67 -20.84 19.69
CA PHE A 135 -7.22 -20.92 19.81
C PHE A 135 -6.74 -22.19 20.50
N ALA A 136 -7.62 -23.18 20.73
CA ALA A 136 -7.23 -24.50 21.27
C ALA A 136 -6.19 -25.15 20.35
N GLY A 137 -5.08 -25.63 20.93
CA GLY A 137 -3.93 -26.16 20.21
C GLY A 137 -2.97 -25.09 19.66
N ARG A 138 -3.16 -23.84 20.09
CA ARG A 138 -2.29 -22.68 19.77
C ARG A 138 -2.02 -21.81 20.99
N GLU A 139 -2.05 -22.42 22.17
CA GLU A 139 -1.86 -21.75 23.45
C GLU A 139 -0.46 -21.14 23.58
N ASP A 140 0.49 -21.66 22.82
CA ASP A 140 1.87 -21.17 22.71
C ASP A 140 2.02 -19.94 21.79
N GLY A 141 0.93 -19.45 21.20
CA GLY A 141 0.92 -18.32 20.28
C GLY A 141 1.33 -18.66 18.85
N THR A 142 1.44 -19.94 18.49
CA THR A 142 1.72 -20.33 17.09
C THR A 142 0.61 -19.88 16.15
N PHE A 143 1.01 -19.50 14.93
CA PHE A 143 0.12 -19.04 13.88
C PHE A 143 0.42 -19.82 12.58
N PRO A 144 -0.58 -20.13 11.73
CA PRO A 144 -0.31 -20.81 10.46
C PRO A 144 0.63 -20.01 9.57
N HIS A 145 1.55 -20.68 8.91
CA HIS A 145 2.43 -20.06 7.93
C HIS A 145 1.66 -19.66 6.67
N GLY A 146 2.16 -18.64 5.95
CA GLY A 146 1.62 -18.23 4.66
C GLY A 146 0.33 -17.41 4.70
N THR A 147 -0.15 -17.00 5.87
CA THR A 147 -1.39 -16.21 6.00
C THR A 147 -1.35 -14.88 5.25
N ALA A 148 -0.18 -14.25 5.13
CA ALA A 148 0.01 -13.01 4.38
C ALA A 148 -0.36 -13.12 2.88
N ALA A 149 -0.38 -14.33 2.31
CA ALA A 149 -0.84 -14.56 0.95
C ALA A 149 -2.31 -14.12 0.74
N TYR A 150 -3.11 -14.16 1.80
CA TYR A 150 -4.54 -13.85 1.78
C TYR A 150 -4.88 -12.45 2.32
N GLU A 151 -3.88 -11.68 2.75
CA GLU A 151 -4.07 -10.33 3.27
C GLU A 151 -3.47 -9.31 2.28
N LYS A 152 -4.19 -9.04 1.19
CA LYS A 152 -3.77 -8.14 0.11
C LYS A 152 -4.48 -6.79 0.25
N ARG A 153 -3.80 -5.80 0.83
CA ARG A 153 -4.42 -4.50 1.18
C ARG A 153 -4.24 -3.41 0.13
N GLY A 154 -3.20 -3.48 -0.70
CA GLY A 154 -2.93 -2.48 -1.73
C GLY A 154 -2.78 -1.06 -1.18
N ILE A 155 -2.03 -0.89 -0.09
CA ILE A 155 -1.92 0.37 0.66
C ILE A 155 -1.06 1.44 -0.02
N ALA A 156 -0.24 1.05 -0.99
CA ALA A 156 0.64 1.96 -1.69
C ALA A 156 -0.16 2.86 -2.65
N THR A 157 0.14 4.14 -2.69
CA THR A 157 -0.38 5.06 -3.71
C THR A 157 0.35 4.88 -5.03
N THR A 158 1.66 4.58 -4.95
CA THR A 158 2.51 4.28 -6.10
C THR A 158 3.30 3.00 -5.87
N VAL A 159 3.51 2.24 -6.92
CA VAL A 159 4.27 0.98 -6.93
C VAL A 159 5.33 1.01 -8.03
N PRO A 160 6.42 0.22 -7.92
CA PRO A 160 7.41 0.18 -8.98
C PRO A 160 6.85 -0.52 -10.23
N LYS A 161 6.95 0.15 -11.36
CA LYS A 161 6.78 -0.42 -12.69
C LYS A 161 8.12 -0.89 -13.22
N TRP A 162 8.20 -2.13 -13.68
CA TRP A 162 9.40 -2.67 -14.29
C TRP A 162 9.46 -2.34 -15.79
N ILE A 163 10.61 -1.78 -16.21
CA ILE A 163 10.95 -1.44 -17.58
C ILE A 163 12.06 -2.39 -18.04
N PRO A 164 11.72 -3.50 -18.73
CA PRO A 164 12.68 -4.57 -19.07
C PRO A 164 13.89 -4.08 -19.83
N GLU A 165 13.71 -3.17 -20.79
CA GLU A 165 14.77 -2.69 -21.69
C GLU A 165 15.92 -2.00 -20.94
N ASN A 166 15.61 -1.46 -19.77
CA ASN A 166 16.56 -0.77 -18.92
C ASN A 166 17.12 -1.68 -17.81
N CYS A 167 16.65 -2.93 -17.71
CA CYS A 167 17.07 -3.83 -16.65
C CYS A 167 18.41 -4.52 -16.99
N ILE A 168 19.37 -4.43 -16.06
CA ILE A 168 20.68 -5.12 -16.15
C ILE A 168 20.72 -6.39 -15.30
N GLN A 169 19.61 -6.83 -14.74
CA GLN A 169 19.45 -8.06 -13.95
C GLN A 169 20.34 -8.12 -12.68
N CYS A 170 20.68 -6.98 -12.10
CA CYS A 170 21.56 -6.91 -10.91
C CYS A 170 20.86 -7.27 -9.59
N SER A 171 19.55 -7.43 -9.58
CA SER A 171 18.71 -7.79 -8.42
C SER A 171 18.79 -6.87 -7.19
N GLN A 172 19.49 -5.72 -7.26
CA GLN A 172 19.59 -4.77 -6.15
C GLN A 172 18.22 -4.31 -5.63
N CYS A 173 17.23 -4.16 -6.51
CA CYS A 173 15.85 -3.80 -6.15
C CYS A 173 15.18 -4.85 -5.25
N ALA A 174 15.43 -6.14 -5.49
CA ALA A 174 14.93 -7.21 -4.65
C ALA A 174 15.65 -7.24 -3.29
N PHE A 175 16.96 -7.00 -3.29
CA PHE A 175 17.79 -7.01 -2.08
C PHE A 175 17.39 -5.90 -1.08
N VAL A 176 17.08 -4.69 -1.56
CA VAL A 176 16.72 -3.55 -0.69
C VAL A 176 15.24 -3.50 -0.31
N CYS A 177 14.40 -4.38 -0.86
CA CYS A 177 12.97 -4.36 -0.60
C CYS A 177 12.66 -4.85 0.82
N PRO A 178 12.16 -3.98 1.75
CA PRO A 178 11.92 -4.35 3.14
C PRO A 178 10.81 -5.40 3.30
N HIS A 179 9.95 -5.57 2.29
CA HIS A 179 8.82 -6.49 2.32
C HIS A 179 8.98 -7.69 1.37
N ALA A 180 10.13 -7.84 0.70
CA ALA A 180 10.41 -8.92 -0.27
C ALA A 180 9.32 -9.05 -1.36
N VAL A 181 8.71 -7.94 -1.75
CA VAL A 181 7.66 -7.89 -2.78
C VAL A 181 8.22 -7.86 -4.21
N ILE A 182 9.53 -7.75 -4.35
CA ILE A 182 10.24 -7.78 -5.64
C ILE A 182 11.02 -9.08 -5.70
N ARG A 183 10.70 -9.91 -6.69
CA ARG A 183 11.33 -11.23 -6.84
C ARG A 183 11.86 -11.40 -8.25
N PRO A 184 13.17 -11.62 -8.41
CA PRO A 184 13.75 -12.12 -9.64
C PRO A 184 13.20 -13.53 -9.89
N THR A 185 12.78 -13.79 -11.13
CA THR A 185 12.17 -15.06 -11.53
C THR A 185 12.86 -15.54 -12.79
N LEU A 186 13.22 -16.82 -12.83
CA LEU A 186 13.75 -17.51 -14.00
C LEU A 186 12.70 -18.49 -14.54
N LEU A 187 12.43 -18.42 -15.81
CA LEU A 187 11.43 -19.25 -16.49
C LEU A 187 12.11 -20.11 -17.56
N ASP A 188 11.72 -21.37 -17.63
CA ASP A 188 12.00 -22.19 -18.80
C ASP A 188 11.00 -21.91 -19.94
N GLU A 189 11.20 -22.56 -21.09
CA GLU A 189 10.36 -22.35 -22.28
C GLU A 189 8.88 -22.73 -22.02
N GLY A 190 8.64 -23.80 -21.29
CA GLY A 190 7.29 -24.27 -20.96
C GLY A 190 6.56 -23.30 -20.02
N GLU A 191 7.26 -22.84 -18.97
CA GLU A 191 6.73 -21.85 -18.04
C GLU A 191 6.47 -20.51 -18.74
N LYS A 192 7.35 -20.08 -19.65
CA LYS A 192 7.15 -18.88 -20.45
C LYS A 192 5.94 -18.99 -21.37
N ALA A 193 5.79 -20.13 -22.04
CA ALA A 193 4.67 -20.37 -22.95
C ALA A 193 3.30 -20.42 -22.25
N ALA A 194 3.27 -20.81 -20.98
CA ALA A 194 2.06 -20.88 -20.15
C ALA A 194 1.76 -19.59 -19.40
N ALA A 195 2.64 -18.57 -19.48
CA ALA A 195 2.50 -17.32 -18.76
C ALA A 195 1.34 -16.45 -19.33
N PRO A 196 0.75 -15.56 -18.50
CA PRO A 196 -0.21 -14.57 -18.97
C PRO A 196 0.33 -13.74 -20.14
N GLU A 197 -0.54 -13.29 -21.04
CA GLU A 197 -0.15 -12.53 -22.24
C GLU A 197 0.75 -11.34 -21.94
N ASN A 198 0.52 -10.66 -20.82
CA ASN A 198 1.28 -9.48 -20.38
C ASN A 198 2.51 -9.80 -19.52
N PHE A 199 2.91 -11.06 -19.44
CA PHE A 199 4.05 -11.52 -18.65
C PHE A 199 5.37 -11.32 -19.41
N VAL A 200 5.83 -10.08 -19.50
CA VAL A 200 7.04 -9.74 -20.26
C VAL A 200 8.28 -10.32 -19.58
N THR A 201 9.21 -10.87 -20.37
CA THR A 201 10.48 -11.44 -19.92
C THR A 201 11.65 -10.90 -20.77
N LEU A 202 12.87 -11.07 -20.25
CA LEU A 202 14.14 -10.87 -20.95
C LEU A 202 14.88 -12.21 -21.01
N LYS A 203 15.83 -12.36 -21.92
CA LYS A 203 16.79 -13.47 -21.83
C LYS A 203 17.60 -13.30 -20.54
N ALA A 204 17.74 -14.39 -19.79
CA ALA A 204 18.56 -14.39 -18.58
C ALA A 204 20.04 -14.19 -18.91
N VAL A 205 20.74 -13.46 -18.06
CA VAL A 205 22.17 -13.18 -18.20
C VAL A 205 22.92 -13.92 -17.11
N GLY A 206 23.80 -14.81 -17.47
CA GLY A 206 24.64 -15.59 -16.56
C GLY A 206 25.05 -16.94 -17.17
N LYS A 207 26.15 -17.45 -16.70
CA LYS A 207 26.65 -18.76 -17.14
C LYS A 207 25.70 -19.87 -16.69
N GLY A 208 25.22 -20.68 -17.62
CA GLY A 208 24.25 -21.75 -17.36
C GLY A 208 22.79 -21.29 -17.28
N LEU A 209 22.51 -20.03 -17.68
CA LEU A 209 21.17 -19.46 -17.74
C LEU A 209 20.72 -19.16 -19.18
N GLU A 210 21.46 -19.60 -20.18
CA GLU A 210 21.33 -19.21 -21.59
C GLU A 210 19.95 -19.62 -22.18
N ASP A 211 19.37 -20.71 -21.68
CA ASP A 211 18.08 -21.22 -22.12
C ASP A 211 16.90 -20.69 -21.33
N LEU A 212 17.17 -19.83 -20.31
CA LEU A 212 16.14 -19.30 -19.45
C LEU A 212 15.74 -17.86 -19.80
N ASP A 213 14.54 -17.51 -19.40
CA ASP A 213 14.05 -16.13 -19.43
C ASP A 213 13.98 -15.55 -18.02
N TYR A 214 14.22 -14.25 -17.89
CA TYR A 214 14.29 -13.52 -16.63
C TYR A 214 13.18 -12.49 -16.53
N ARG A 215 12.61 -12.35 -15.35
CA ARG A 215 11.65 -11.28 -15.00
C ARG A 215 11.89 -10.78 -13.58
N ILE A 216 11.72 -9.48 -13.37
CA ILE A 216 11.45 -8.89 -12.05
C ILE A 216 9.94 -8.91 -11.85
N GLN A 217 9.45 -9.74 -10.94
CA GLN A 217 8.05 -9.79 -10.58
C GLN A 217 7.80 -8.99 -9.30
N ILE A 218 6.71 -8.24 -9.28
CA ILE A 218 6.37 -7.32 -8.20
C ILE A 218 4.99 -7.66 -7.64
N SER A 219 4.89 -7.83 -6.32
CA SER A 219 3.60 -7.91 -5.62
C SER A 219 3.10 -6.49 -5.33
N THR A 220 2.27 -5.97 -6.19
CA THR A 220 1.75 -4.60 -6.07
C THR A 220 0.87 -4.40 -4.84
N LEU A 221 0.10 -5.43 -4.46
CA LEU A 221 -0.81 -5.37 -3.31
C LEU A 221 -0.10 -5.46 -1.94
N ASP A 222 1.13 -5.97 -1.92
CA ASP A 222 1.97 -6.04 -0.71
C ASP A 222 2.98 -4.89 -0.64
N CYS A 223 3.14 -4.13 -1.71
CA CYS A 223 4.04 -2.99 -1.77
C CYS A 223 3.58 -1.86 -0.86
N THR A 224 4.51 -1.21 -0.17
CA THR A 224 4.24 -0.03 0.69
C THR A 224 4.55 1.30 0.02
N GLY A 225 5.07 1.28 -1.22
CA GLY A 225 5.38 2.50 -1.97
C GLY A 225 6.60 3.28 -1.48
N CYS A 226 7.53 2.64 -0.75
CA CYS A 226 8.67 3.33 -0.13
C CYS A 226 9.70 3.92 -1.13
N GLY A 227 9.72 3.46 -2.39
CA GLY A 227 10.60 3.98 -3.44
C GLY A 227 12.04 3.44 -3.46
N ASN A 228 12.52 2.75 -2.42
CA ASN A 228 13.91 2.30 -2.30
C ASN A 228 14.42 1.53 -3.52
N CYS A 229 13.57 0.69 -4.11
CA CYS A 229 13.92 -0.10 -5.30
C CYS A 229 14.15 0.77 -6.55
N ALA A 230 13.38 1.83 -6.70
CA ALA A 230 13.56 2.78 -7.80
C ALA A 230 14.80 3.65 -7.57
N ASP A 231 15.05 4.06 -6.32
CA ASP A 231 16.21 4.89 -5.97
C ASP A 231 17.53 4.15 -6.19
N ILE A 232 17.64 2.89 -5.72
CA ILE A 232 18.87 2.10 -5.86
C ILE A 232 19.12 1.61 -7.29
N CYS A 233 18.08 1.54 -8.13
CA CYS A 233 18.19 0.97 -9.46
C CYS A 233 19.21 1.74 -10.33
N PRO A 234 20.32 1.11 -10.75
CA PRO A 234 21.29 1.79 -11.61
C PRO A 234 20.77 1.94 -13.05
N GLY A 235 19.94 1.02 -13.47
CA GLY A 235 19.44 0.94 -14.83
C GLY A 235 20.53 0.77 -15.89
N LYS A 236 20.13 0.87 -17.15
CA LYS A 236 21.03 0.78 -18.30
C LYS A 236 21.40 2.16 -18.79
N LYS A 237 22.67 2.50 -18.75
CA LYS A 237 23.16 3.84 -19.14
C LYS A 237 22.47 5.00 -18.40
N GLY A 238 22.15 4.79 -17.11
CA GLY A 238 21.46 5.79 -16.28
C GLY A 238 19.94 5.83 -16.40
N ASN A 239 19.35 5.06 -17.32
CA ASN A 239 17.90 4.95 -17.44
C ASN A 239 17.39 3.89 -16.45
N LYS A 240 16.59 4.31 -15.48
CA LYS A 240 16.02 3.44 -14.45
C LYS A 240 15.20 2.30 -15.05
N ALA A 241 15.38 1.09 -14.51
CA ALA A 241 14.54 -0.07 -14.85
C ALA A 241 13.31 -0.18 -13.92
N LEU A 242 13.25 0.61 -12.88
CA LEU A 242 12.08 0.73 -12.00
C LEU A 242 11.69 2.20 -11.84
N VAL A 243 10.42 2.49 -12.08
CA VAL A 243 9.84 3.82 -11.94
C VAL A 243 8.57 3.70 -11.11
N MET A 244 8.41 4.60 -10.12
CA MET A 244 7.20 4.61 -9.30
C MET A 244 6.01 5.13 -10.12
N THR A 245 4.93 4.35 -10.18
CA THR A 245 3.73 4.60 -10.99
C THR A 245 2.49 4.38 -10.11
N PRO A 246 1.36 5.08 -10.33
CA PRO A 246 0.13 4.86 -9.58
C PRO A 246 -0.28 3.38 -9.56
N ILE A 247 -0.66 2.86 -8.39
CA ILE A 247 -1.01 1.44 -8.24
C ILE A 247 -2.16 1.03 -9.17
N ALA A 248 -3.11 1.92 -9.43
CA ALA A 248 -4.24 1.66 -10.31
C ALA A 248 -3.83 1.32 -11.75
N GLU A 249 -2.68 1.80 -12.21
CA GLU A 249 -2.15 1.53 -13.56
C GLU A 249 -1.44 0.17 -13.65
N GLU A 250 -0.92 -0.34 -12.54
CA GLU A 250 -0.08 -1.53 -12.52
C GLU A 250 -0.78 -2.77 -11.94
N ALA A 251 -1.72 -2.60 -11.01
CA ALA A 251 -2.28 -3.71 -10.26
C ALA A 251 -3.05 -4.70 -11.15
N GLU A 252 -3.84 -4.22 -12.10
CA GLU A 252 -4.62 -5.07 -13.00
C GLU A 252 -3.74 -6.08 -13.76
N ARG A 253 -2.56 -5.63 -14.19
CA ARG A 253 -1.58 -6.45 -14.90
C ARG A 253 -0.75 -7.32 -13.96
N GLU A 254 -0.25 -6.73 -12.88
CA GLU A 254 0.77 -7.38 -12.04
C GLU A 254 0.19 -8.37 -11.02
N VAL A 255 -1.07 -8.24 -10.61
CA VAL A 255 -1.70 -9.19 -9.69
C VAL A 255 -1.81 -10.60 -10.29
N PRO A 256 -2.35 -10.80 -11.51
CA PRO A 256 -2.34 -12.13 -12.11
C PRO A 256 -0.93 -12.62 -12.45
N ASN A 257 -0.02 -11.74 -12.83
CA ASN A 257 1.38 -12.07 -13.08
C ASN A 257 2.08 -12.57 -11.82
N TRP A 258 1.85 -11.91 -10.69
CA TRP A 258 2.36 -12.35 -9.38
C TRP A 258 1.82 -13.74 -9.02
N LYS A 259 0.50 -13.95 -9.15
CA LYS A 259 -0.10 -15.26 -8.86
C LYS A 259 0.52 -16.35 -9.75
N TYR A 260 0.68 -16.09 -11.04
CA TYR A 260 1.34 -17.01 -11.95
C TYR A 260 2.77 -17.33 -11.52
N ALA A 261 3.57 -16.32 -11.21
CA ALA A 261 4.97 -16.48 -10.81
C ALA A 261 5.13 -17.31 -9.53
N ILE A 262 4.23 -17.15 -8.57
CA ILE A 262 4.28 -17.88 -7.28
C ILE A 262 3.74 -19.31 -7.41
N ASP A 263 2.66 -19.51 -8.17
CA ASP A 263 1.94 -20.79 -8.19
C ASP A 263 2.48 -21.76 -9.25
N LYS A 264 3.09 -21.24 -10.34
CA LYS A 264 3.40 -22.03 -11.53
C LYS A 264 4.87 -22.06 -11.91
N VAL A 265 5.65 -21.03 -11.55
CA VAL A 265 7.07 -21.01 -11.87
C VAL A 265 7.86 -21.73 -10.78
N THR A 266 8.64 -22.71 -11.19
CA THR A 266 9.45 -23.52 -10.27
C THR A 266 10.71 -22.79 -9.84
N ILE A 267 11.09 -22.95 -8.57
CA ILE A 267 12.36 -22.44 -8.07
C ILE A 267 13.49 -23.25 -8.69
N LYS A 268 14.48 -22.56 -9.26
CA LYS A 268 15.65 -23.21 -9.92
C LYS A 268 16.82 -23.37 -8.94
N ASP A 269 16.60 -24.07 -7.82
CA ASP A 269 17.58 -24.27 -6.75
C ASP A 269 18.93 -24.82 -7.23
N ASN A 270 18.90 -25.65 -8.27
CA ASN A 270 20.09 -26.25 -8.86
C ASN A 270 20.98 -25.25 -9.60
N LEU A 271 20.45 -24.06 -9.88
CA LEU A 271 21.19 -22.98 -10.57
C LEU A 271 21.72 -21.92 -9.58
N MET A 272 21.42 -22.06 -8.29
CA MET A 272 21.93 -21.15 -7.26
C MET A 272 23.37 -21.52 -6.91
N ASP A 273 24.27 -20.56 -7.09
CA ASP A 273 25.66 -20.72 -6.59
C ASP A 273 25.66 -20.50 -5.08
N LYS A 274 25.88 -21.58 -4.32
CA LYS A 274 25.90 -21.57 -2.86
C LYS A 274 27.18 -20.94 -2.27
N VAL A 275 28.17 -20.59 -3.11
CA VAL A 275 29.48 -20.07 -2.70
C VAL A 275 29.53 -18.55 -2.77
N THR A 276 28.65 -17.91 -3.56
CA THR A 276 28.67 -16.47 -3.84
C THR A 276 27.53 -15.68 -3.17
N VAL A 277 26.95 -16.23 -2.13
CA VAL A 277 25.94 -15.50 -1.32
C VAL A 277 26.63 -14.66 -0.26
#